data_b9f8e0603cfc6c0382519939fe773421
#
_entry.id   b9f8e0603cfc6c0382519939fe773421
#
_cell.length_a   1.000
_cell.length_b   1.000
_cell.length_c   1.000
_cell.angle_alpha   90.00
_cell.angle_beta   90.00
_cell.angle_gamma   90.00
#
_symmetry.space_group_name_H-M   'P 1'
#
loop_
_entity.id
_entity.type
_entity.pdbx_description
1 polymer ?
#
loop_
_entity_poly.entity_id
_entity_poly.type
_entity_poly.pdbx_seq_one_letter_code
_entity_poly.pdbx_strand_id
1 'polypeptide(L)'
;NRPVAQAAAACHARGQKVYAVSDMYLPKEQIEAMLQKCGLDFLDGVFVSCEYRVQKRSGKLFKLFLQQTALRPAEVLFVGDSPRADFAGAALAGIRCFLLPQPTPLPYTKTPADAVGGVAIATLQNCCQNLNPSAALGAELLGPLAVGFATWLHGQRAAIPGAKLVFLARD
;
A
#
# COMPACT_ATOMS: atom_id res chain seq x y z
N ASN A 1 0.12 1.16 4.27
CA ASN A 1 -0.68 2.26 4.85
C ASN A 1 -0.52 2.27 6.37
N ARG A 2 0.39 3.12 6.90
CA ARG A 2 0.69 3.21 8.35
C ARG A 2 -0.53 3.50 9.22
N PRO A 3 -1.39 4.46 8.91
CA PRO A 3 -2.60 4.72 9.70
C PRO A 3 -3.52 3.51 9.86
N VAL A 4 -3.70 2.72 8.80
CA VAL A 4 -4.51 1.48 8.86
C VAL A 4 -3.86 0.44 9.76
N ALA A 5 -2.54 0.24 9.65
CA ALA A 5 -1.80 -0.69 10.52
C ALA A 5 -1.88 -0.28 12.00
N GLN A 6 -1.74 1.01 12.29
CA GLN A 6 -1.89 1.55 13.65
C GLN A 6 -3.31 1.37 14.19
N ALA A 7 -4.33 1.62 13.38
CA ALA A 7 -5.73 1.39 13.76
C ALA A 7 -5.99 -0.09 14.03
N ALA A 8 -5.48 -0.99 13.19
CA ALA A 8 -5.58 -2.43 13.39
C ALA A 8 -4.91 -2.88 14.70
N ALA A 9 -3.69 -2.41 14.99
CA ALA A 9 -3.00 -2.68 16.24
C ALA A 9 -3.76 -2.16 17.46
N ALA A 10 -4.35 -0.96 17.37
CA ALA A 10 -5.17 -0.40 18.44
C ALA A 10 -6.47 -1.20 18.68
N CYS A 11 -7.07 -1.75 17.62
CA CYS A 11 -8.22 -2.65 17.75
C CYS A 11 -7.81 -3.96 18.44
N HIS A 12 -6.71 -4.56 18.01
CA HIS A 12 -6.19 -5.78 18.63
C HIS A 12 -5.87 -5.58 20.12
N ALA A 13 -5.22 -4.48 20.48
CA ALA A 13 -4.91 -4.15 21.88
C ALA A 13 -6.16 -3.98 22.77
N ARG A 14 -7.33 -3.72 22.17
CA ARG A 14 -8.63 -3.68 22.86
C ARG A 14 -9.35 -5.04 22.89
N GLY A 15 -8.69 -6.11 22.48
CA GLY A 15 -9.27 -7.45 22.41
C GLY A 15 -10.17 -7.71 21.22
N GLN A 16 -10.19 -6.82 20.22
CA GLN A 16 -10.96 -7.03 18.99
C GLN A 16 -10.18 -7.95 18.05
N LYS A 17 -10.89 -8.84 17.36
CA LYS A 17 -10.33 -9.72 16.35
C LYS A 17 -9.98 -8.91 15.09
N VAL A 18 -8.79 -9.15 14.56
CA VAL A 18 -8.29 -8.47 13.35
C VAL A 18 -7.86 -9.49 12.31
N TYR A 19 -8.44 -9.39 11.12
CA TYR A 19 -8.20 -10.31 10.01
C TYR A 19 -7.73 -9.56 8.76
N ALA A 20 -6.95 -10.23 7.93
CA ALA A 20 -6.63 -9.76 6.58
C ALA A 20 -7.41 -10.55 5.53
N VAL A 21 -8.03 -9.84 4.57
CA VAL A 21 -8.74 -10.45 3.42
C VAL A 21 -8.19 -9.84 2.14
N SER A 22 -7.54 -10.65 1.31
CA SER A 22 -6.78 -10.17 0.15
C SER A 22 -7.13 -10.93 -1.13
N ASP A 23 -7.36 -10.19 -2.22
CA ASP A 23 -7.33 -10.73 -3.57
C ASP A 23 -5.88 -10.76 -4.06
N MET A 24 -5.21 -11.89 -3.89
CA MET A 24 -3.80 -12.06 -4.25
C MET A 24 -3.57 -13.45 -4.85
N TYR A 25 -2.63 -13.53 -5.78
CA TYR A 25 -2.21 -14.78 -6.44
C TYR A 25 -1.07 -15.50 -5.70
N LEU A 26 -0.48 -14.87 -4.67
CA LEU A 26 0.53 -15.48 -3.84
C LEU A 26 -0.10 -16.41 -2.80
N PRO A 27 0.56 -17.53 -2.43
CA PRO A 27 0.13 -18.40 -1.36
C PRO A 27 0.00 -17.66 -0.02
N LYS A 28 -0.88 -18.16 0.84
CA LYS A 28 -1.19 -17.57 2.16
C LYS A 28 0.07 -17.38 3.00
N GLU A 29 0.94 -18.37 3.04
CA GLU A 29 2.19 -18.35 3.82
C GLU A 29 3.11 -17.19 3.43
N GLN A 30 3.16 -16.87 2.14
CA GLN A 30 3.95 -15.73 1.65
C GLN A 30 3.34 -14.40 2.09
N ILE A 31 2.01 -14.29 2.02
CA ILE A 31 1.30 -13.09 2.49
C ILE A 31 1.47 -12.91 3.99
N GLU A 32 1.34 -13.97 4.77
CA GLU A 32 1.58 -13.95 6.22
C GLU A 32 3.01 -13.52 6.55
N ALA A 33 4.02 -14.06 5.86
CA ALA A 33 5.42 -13.65 6.04
C ALA A 33 5.66 -12.16 5.69
N MET A 34 4.98 -11.65 4.66
CA MET A 34 5.04 -10.22 4.31
C MET A 34 4.38 -9.34 5.37
N LEU A 35 3.22 -9.75 5.88
CA LEU A 35 2.49 -9.03 6.93
C LEU A 35 3.30 -8.99 8.23
N GLN A 36 3.93 -10.10 8.63
CA GLN A 36 4.82 -10.17 9.79
C GLN A 36 6.01 -9.21 9.66
N LYS A 37 6.67 -9.17 8.49
CA LYS A 37 7.76 -8.20 8.22
C LYS A 37 7.30 -6.75 8.31
N CYS A 38 6.00 -6.50 8.11
CA CYS A 38 5.39 -5.17 8.27
C CYS A 38 4.90 -4.89 9.70
N GLY A 39 5.16 -5.76 10.67
CA GLY A 39 4.72 -5.62 12.05
C GLY A 39 3.23 -5.94 12.27
N LEU A 40 2.64 -6.76 11.39
CA LEU A 40 1.25 -7.22 11.47
C LEU A 40 1.22 -8.72 11.85
N ASP A 41 1.98 -9.09 12.88
CA ASP A 41 2.09 -10.45 13.42
C ASP A 41 0.95 -10.82 14.39
N PHE A 42 0.14 -9.83 14.78
CA PHE A 42 -0.98 -9.98 15.70
C PHE A 42 -2.31 -10.36 15.03
N LEU A 43 -2.33 -10.60 13.73
CA LEU A 43 -3.56 -10.92 13.02
C LEU A 43 -4.14 -12.28 13.44
N ASP A 44 -5.45 -12.34 13.67
CA ASP A 44 -6.17 -13.57 14.02
C ASP A 44 -6.35 -14.52 12.84
N GLY A 45 -6.11 -14.06 11.61
CA GLY A 45 -6.11 -14.89 10.41
C GLY A 45 -5.99 -14.09 9.12
N VAL A 46 -5.60 -14.81 8.06
CA VAL A 46 -5.41 -14.26 6.72
C VAL A 46 -6.20 -15.09 5.72
N PHE A 47 -7.02 -14.42 4.91
CA PHE A 47 -7.85 -15.02 3.87
C PHE A 47 -7.39 -14.53 2.50
N VAL A 48 -6.88 -15.42 1.67
CA VAL A 48 -6.33 -15.07 0.36
C VAL A 48 -7.12 -15.74 -0.75
N SER A 49 -7.49 -14.97 -1.77
CA SER A 49 -8.35 -15.43 -2.87
C SER A 49 -7.82 -16.66 -3.62
N CYS A 50 -6.50 -16.80 -3.75
CA CYS A 50 -5.90 -17.94 -4.46
C CYS A 50 -6.12 -19.27 -3.73
N GLU A 51 -6.16 -19.29 -2.40
CA GLU A 51 -6.41 -20.49 -1.60
C GLU A 51 -7.80 -21.08 -1.86
N TYR A 52 -8.77 -20.19 -1.98
CA TYR A 52 -10.19 -20.57 -2.09
C TYR A 52 -10.75 -20.45 -3.49
N ARG A 53 -9.95 -19.97 -4.46
CA ARG A 53 -10.37 -19.72 -5.85
C ARG A 53 -11.62 -18.84 -5.96
N VAL A 54 -11.79 -17.93 -5.03
CA VAL A 54 -12.89 -16.95 -4.99
C VAL A 54 -12.35 -15.55 -4.72
N GLN A 55 -13.02 -14.53 -5.23
CA GLN A 55 -12.59 -13.14 -5.16
C GLN A 55 -13.50 -12.30 -4.26
N LYS A 56 -12.97 -11.21 -3.70
CA LYS A 56 -13.73 -10.20 -2.94
C LYS A 56 -14.84 -9.58 -3.78
N ARG A 57 -14.53 -9.22 -5.03
CA ARG A 57 -15.47 -8.58 -5.96
C ARG A 57 -16.81 -9.32 -6.11
N SER A 58 -16.81 -10.63 -6.03
CA SER A 58 -18.03 -11.44 -6.11
C SER A 58 -18.76 -11.59 -4.77
N GLY A 59 -18.22 -11.03 -3.70
CA GLY A 59 -18.68 -11.23 -2.33
C GLY A 59 -18.38 -12.62 -1.75
N LYS A 60 -17.92 -13.56 -2.58
CA LYS A 60 -17.74 -14.97 -2.18
C LYS A 60 -16.63 -15.13 -1.14
N LEU A 61 -15.51 -14.39 -1.27
CA LEU A 61 -14.42 -14.45 -0.29
C LEU A 61 -14.87 -13.91 1.07
N PHE A 62 -15.69 -12.87 1.10
CA PHE A 62 -16.27 -12.35 2.34
C PHE A 62 -17.28 -13.33 2.97
N LYS A 63 -18.12 -13.98 2.18
CA LYS A 63 -19.04 -15.01 2.70
C LYS A 63 -18.30 -16.19 3.28
N LEU A 64 -17.21 -16.62 2.63
CA LEU A 64 -16.35 -17.68 3.14
C LEU A 64 -15.66 -17.25 4.44
N PHE A 65 -15.15 -16.03 4.52
CA PHE A 65 -14.59 -15.44 5.74
C PHE A 65 -15.60 -15.50 6.90
N LEU A 66 -16.82 -15.02 6.69
CA LEU A 66 -17.89 -15.07 7.71
C LEU A 66 -18.20 -16.49 8.15
N GLN A 67 -18.27 -17.41 7.21
CA GLN A 67 -18.54 -18.82 7.49
C GLN A 67 -17.43 -19.47 8.34
N GLN A 68 -16.16 -19.22 8.01
CA GLN A 68 -15.02 -19.81 8.73
C GLN A 68 -14.78 -19.17 10.11
N THR A 69 -15.12 -17.90 10.27
CA THR A 69 -14.96 -17.19 11.55
C THR A 69 -16.20 -17.28 12.43
N ALA A 70 -17.32 -17.79 11.91
CA ALA A 70 -18.63 -17.80 12.56
C ALA A 70 -19.12 -16.40 12.98
N LEU A 71 -18.61 -15.33 12.34
CA LEU A 71 -19.01 -13.96 12.60
C LEU A 71 -20.27 -13.60 11.78
N ARG A 72 -21.12 -12.77 12.38
CA ARG A 72 -22.25 -12.18 11.66
C ARG A 72 -21.79 -10.93 10.90
N PRO A 73 -22.37 -10.62 9.74
CA PRO A 73 -21.98 -9.44 8.95
C PRO A 73 -21.99 -8.12 9.75
N ALA A 74 -22.96 -7.97 10.67
CA ALA A 74 -23.09 -6.77 11.51
C ALA A 74 -21.95 -6.60 12.54
N GLU A 75 -21.20 -7.66 12.83
CA GLU A 75 -20.08 -7.65 13.78
C GLU A 75 -18.75 -7.29 13.09
N VAL A 76 -18.75 -7.17 11.76
CA VAL A 76 -17.57 -6.94 10.96
C VAL A 76 -17.59 -5.54 10.35
N LEU A 77 -16.48 -4.84 10.47
CA LEU A 77 -16.18 -3.66 9.68
C LEU A 77 -14.99 -3.99 8.77
N PHE A 78 -15.21 -3.91 7.47
CA PHE A 78 -14.12 -4.04 6.50
C PHE A 78 -13.53 -2.68 6.18
N VAL A 79 -12.21 -2.61 6.06
CA VAL A 79 -11.49 -1.40 5.64
C VAL A 79 -10.72 -1.74 4.37
N GLY A 80 -10.98 -1.03 3.29
CA GLY A 80 -10.35 -1.28 1.99
C GLY A 80 -10.35 -0.03 1.12
N ASP A 81 -9.72 -0.11 -0.04
CA ASP A 81 -9.53 1.02 -0.93
C ASP A 81 -10.14 0.84 -2.33
N SER A 82 -10.58 -0.37 -2.65
CA SER A 82 -11.21 -0.66 -3.94
C SER A 82 -12.73 -0.50 -3.89
N PRO A 83 -13.34 0.47 -4.64
CA PRO A 83 -14.79 0.60 -4.70
C PRO A 83 -15.49 -0.66 -5.19
N ARG A 84 -14.87 -1.39 -6.11
CA ARG A 84 -15.48 -2.60 -6.71
C ARG A 84 -15.22 -3.87 -5.90
N ALA A 85 -13.96 -4.10 -5.50
CA ALA A 85 -13.60 -5.34 -4.81
C ALA A 85 -13.92 -5.27 -3.31
N ASP A 86 -13.62 -4.15 -2.67
CA ASP A 86 -13.77 -4.01 -1.23
C ASP A 86 -15.17 -3.53 -0.85
N PHE A 87 -15.59 -2.37 -1.35
CA PHE A 87 -16.88 -1.81 -0.98
C PHE A 87 -18.06 -2.63 -1.51
N ALA A 88 -18.15 -2.82 -2.84
CA ALA A 88 -19.26 -3.58 -3.43
C ALA A 88 -19.20 -5.06 -3.03
N GLY A 89 -18.01 -5.66 -2.97
CA GLY A 89 -17.85 -7.05 -2.54
C GLY A 89 -18.27 -7.29 -1.09
N ALA A 90 -17.90 -6.41 -0.16
CA ALA A 90 -18.33 -6.49 1.24
C ALA A 90 -19.84 -6.31 1.38
N ALA A 91 -20.42 -5.37 0.62
CA ALA A 91 -21.89 -5.14 0.61
C ALA A 91 -22.66 -6.37 0.14
N LEU A 92 -22.15 -7.13 -0.86
CA LEU A 92 -22.75 -8.40 -1.31
C LEU A 92 -22.74 -9.50 -0.22
N ALA A 93 -21.91 -9.35 0.79
CA ALA A 93 -21.88 -10.23 1.97
C ALA A 93 -22.56 -9.62 3.19
N GLY A 94 -23.17 -8.42 3.07
CA GLY A 94 -23.82 -7.71 4.17
C GLY A 94 -22.85 -7.05 5.15
N ILE A 95 -21.56 -6.99 4.84
CA ILE A 95 -20.50 -6.38 5.67
C ILE A 95 -20.44 -4.88 5.39
N ARG A 96 -20.37 -4.07 6.44
CA ARG A 96 -20.08 -2.63 6.30
C ARG A 96 -18.64 -2.44 5.90
N CYS A 97 -18.40 -1.57 4.90
CA CYS A 97 -17.06 -1.23 4.43
C CYS A 97 -16.78 0.26 4.66
N PHE A 98 -15.64 0.54 5.27
CA PHE A 98 -15.05 1.87 5.28
C PHE A 98 -14.08 1.95 4.10
N LEU A 99 -14.45 2.74 3.09
CA LEU A 99 -13.63 2.91 1.91
C LEU A 99 -12.58 3.99 2.16
N LEU A 100 -11.32 3.60 2.07
CA LEU A 100 -10.21 4.54 2.17
C LEU A 100 -10.12 5.39 0.91
N PRO A 101 -9.84 6.69 1.04
CA PRO A 101 -9.55 7.51 -0.11
C PRO A 101 -8.30 6.98 -0.82
N GLN A 102 -8.41 6.79 -2.12
CA GLN A 102 -7.24 6.47 -2.93
C GLN A 102 -6.40 7.73 -3.11
N PRO A 103 -5.06 7.63 -3.04
CA PRO A 103 -4.21 8.74 -3.39
C PRO A 103 -4.51 9.19 -4.82
N THR A 104 -4.58 10.48 -5.04
CA THR A 104 -4.74 11.03 -6.39
C THR A 104 -3.56 10.56 -7.23
N PRO A 105 -3.79 9.90 -8.37
CA PRO A 105 -2.68 9.51 -9.25
C PRO A 105 -1.87 10.73 -9.64
N LEU A 106 -0.55 10.64 -9.54
CA LEU A 106 0.31 11.71 -10.03
C LEU A 106 0.09 11.88 -11.54
N PRO A 107 -0.02 13.10 -12.06
CA PRO A 107 -0.42 13.34 -13.45
C PRO A 107 0.55 12.76 -14.49
N TYR A 108 1.76 12.40 -14.12
CA TYR A 108 2.77 11.78 -14.98
C TYR A 108 2.90 10.25 -14.81
N THR A 109 2.07 9.63 -13.96
CA THR A 109 2.09 8.17 -13.76
C THR A 109 1.25 7.42 -14.80
N LYS A 110 1.41 7.73 -16.05
CA LYS A 110 1.07 6.75 -17.08
C LYS A 110 2.15 5.67 -17.00
N THR A 111 1.80 4.57 -16.35
CA THR A 111 2.54 3.31 -16.22
C THR A 111 4.06 3.43 -16.45
N PRO A 112 4.88 3.36 -15.39
CA PRO A 112 6.32 3.34 -15.60
C PRO A 112 6.66 2.20 -16.56
N ALA A 113 7.53 2.45 -17.50
CA ALA A 113 7.93 1.48 -18.52
C ALA A 113 8.69 0.28 -17.92
N ASP A 114 9.08 0.38 -16.65
CA ASP A 114 9.82 -0.66 -15.95
C ASP A 114 9.38 -0.82 -14.48
N ALA A 115 9.71 -1.97 -13.89
CA ALA A 115 9.38 -2.30 -12.51
C ALA A 115 10.09 -1.39 -11.49
N VAL A 116 11.29 -0.91 -11.80
CA VAL A 116 12.09 -0.04 -10.93
C VAL A 116 11.42 1.32 -10.78
N GLY A 117 11.00 1.91 -11.90
CA GLY A 117 10.21 3.14 -11.91
C GLY A 117 8.89 2.99 -11.14
N GLY A 118 8.22 1.84 -11.26
CA GLY A 118 7.00 1.52 -10.51
C GLY A 118 7.22 1.51 -9.01
N VAL A 119 8.27 0.85 -8.55
CA VAL A 119 8.63 0.81 -7.12
C VAL A 119 9.01 2.20 -6.61
N ALA A 120 9.79 2.97 -7.37
CA ALA A 120 10.18 4.33 -7.00
C ALA A 120 8.95 5.25 -6.83
N ILE A 121 8.00 5.21 -7.78
CA ILE A 121 6.75 5.99 -7.72
C ILE A 121 5.90 5.56 -6.52
N ALA A 122 5.70 4.27 -6.30
CA ALA A 122 4.94 3.77 -5.16
C ALA A 122 5.57 4.17 -3.82
N THR A 123 6.90 4.16 -3.74
CA THR A 123 7.65 4.61 -2.55
C THR A 123 7.44 6.09 -2.30
N LEU A 124 7.55 6.92 -3.33
CA LEU A 124 7.30 8.36 -3.25
C LEU A 124 5.86 8.65 -2.80
N GLN A 125 4.87 8.00 -3.40
CA GLN A 125 3.47 8.15 -3.01
C GLN A 125 3.24 7.80 -1.54
N ASN A 126 3.84 6.72 -1.05
CA ASN A 126 3.74 6.33 0.35
C ASN A 126 4.42 7.35 1.29
N CYS A 127 5.56 7.89 0.90
CA CYS A 127 6.26 8.91 1.70
C CYS A 127 5.48 10.23 1.76
N CYS A 128 4.75 10.58 0.71
CA CYS A 128 4.05 11.85 0.58
C CYS A 128 2.65 11.89 1.23
N GLN A 129 2.06 10.74 1.61
CA GLN A 129 0.68 10.64 2.11
C GLN A 129 0.38 11.51 3.34
N ASN A 130 1.38 11.85 4.15
CA ASN A 130 1.21 12.62 5.39
C ASN A 130 1.88 14.01 5.33
N LEU A 131 2.33 14.44 4.16
CA LEU A 131 2.93 15.75 3.98
C LEU A 131 1.85 16.81 3.72
N ASN A 132 2.13 18.04 4.11
CA ASN A 132 1.31 19.16 3.66
C ASN A 132 1.44 19.33 2.14
N PRO A 133 0.50 19.98 1.45
CA PRO A 133 0.48 20.06 -0.01
C PRO A 133 1.76 20.61 -0.64
N SER A 134 2.40 21.60 0.00
CA SER A 134 3.65 22.18 -0.51
C SER A 134 4.82 21.22 -0.37
N ALA A 135 4.93 20.52 0.76
CA ALA A 135 5.96 19.51 0.98
C ALA A 135 5.74 18.27 0.08
N ALA A 136 4.50 17.87 -0.14
CA ALA A 136 4.16 16.81 -1.07
C ALA A 136 4.59 17.16 -2.50
N LEU A 137 4.25 18.36 -2.97
CA LEU A 137 4.68 18.86 -4.29
C LEU A 137 6.21 18.89 -4.42
N GLY A 138 6.89 19.36 -3.37
CA GLY A 138 8.36 19.36 -3.32
C GLY A 138 8.95 17.94 -3.44
N ALA A 139 8.42 16.99 -2.68
CA ALA A 139 8.88 15.61 -2.71
C ALA A 139 8.56 14.91 -4.03
N GLU A 140 7.37 15.14 -4.58
CA GLU A 140 6.89 14.50 -5.81
C GLU A 140 7.53 15.04 -7.08
N LEU A 141 7.80 16.34 -7.13
CA LEU A 141 8.33 17.01 -8.32
C LEU A 141 9.83 17.26 -8.23
N LEU A 142 10.26 17.93 -7.16
CA LEU A 142 11.68 18.36 -7.01
C LEU A 142 12.57 17.21 -6.52
N GLY A 143 12.07 16.30 -5.70
CA GLY A 143 12.82 15.16 -5.19
C GLY A 143 13.40 14.28 -6.30
N PRO A 144 12.58 13.72 -7.20
CA PRO A 144 13.06 12.92 -8.32
C PRO A 144 14.02 13.67 -9.25
N LEU A 145 13.75 14.97 -9.49
CA LEU A 145 14.61 15.81 -10.29
C LEU A 145 15.99 15.99 -9.65
N ALA A 146 16.03 16.29 -8.35
CA ALA A 146 17.27 16.46 -7.61
C ALA A 146 18.08 15.15 -7.53
N VAL A 147 17.42 14.02 -7.28
CA VAL A 147 18.07 12.70 -7.27
C VAL A 147 18.57 12.33 -8.65
N GLY A 148 17.78 12.54 -9.70
CA GLY A 148 18.18 12.29 -11.08
C GLY A 148 19.39 13.12 -11.48
N PHE A 149 19.39 14.40 -11.14
CA PHE A 149 20.51 15.31 -11.38
C PHE A 149 21.77 14.88 -10.61
N ALA A 150 21.66 14.55 -9.33
CA ALA A 150 22.78 14.07 -8.51
C ALA A 150 23.36 12.76 -9.07
N THR A 151 22.50 11.84 -9.51
CA THR A 151 22.91 10.57 -10.12
C THR A 151 23.64 10.81 -11.44
N TRP A 152 23.13 11.70 -12.28
CA TRP A 152 23.78 12.09 -13.52
C TRP A 152 25.15 12.73 -13.26
N LEU A 153 25.26 13.67 -12.31
CA LEU A 153 26.52 14.29 -11.91
C LEU A 153 27.55 13.25 -11.42
N HIS A 154 27.07 12.28 -10.61
CA HIS A 154 27.92 11.19 -10.14
C HIS A 154 28.47 10.37 -11.31
N GLY A 155 27.63 10.06 -12.30
CA GLY A 155 28.05 9.38 -13.52
C GLY A 155 29.06 10.18 -14.32
N GLN A 156 28.83 11.49 -14.49
CA GLN A 156 29.80 12.38 -15.19
C GLN A 156 31.16 12.43 -14.46
N ARG A 157 31.16 12.53 -13.14
CA ARG A 157 32.37 12.48 -12.34
C ARG A 157 33.14 11.17 -12.51
N ALA A 158 32.41 10.04 -12.52
CA ALA A 158 33.05 8.72 -12.69
C ALA A 158 33.69 8.54 -14.07
N ALA A 159 33.19 9.23 -15.10
CA ALA A 159 33.72 9.19 -16.45
C ALA A 159 35.03 10.00 -16.62
N ILE A 160 35.38 10.87 -15.68
CA ILE A 160 36.56 11.75 -15.76
C ILE A 160 37.45 11.46 -14.54
N PRO A 161 38.54 10.68 -14.68
CA PRO A 161 39.46 10.37 -13.58
C PRO A 161 40.02 11.64 -12.95
N GLY A 162 39.97 11.75 -11.62
CA GLY A 162 40.51 12.90 -10.88
C GLY A 162 39.62 14.15 -10.87
N ALA A 163 38.46 14.13 -11.51
CA ALA A 163 37.52 15.25 -11.49
C ALA A 163 37.01 15.57 -10.08
N LYS A 164 37.00 16.87 -9.75
CA LYS A 164 36.34 17.40 -8.53
C LYS A 164 35.07 18.13 -8.94
N LEU A 165 33.97 17.81 -8.25
CA LEU A 165 32.74 18.58 -8.41
C LEU A 165 32.85 19.86 -7.57
N VAL A 166 32.66 20.99 -8.23
CA VAL A 166 32.59 22.30 -7.58
C VAL A 166 31.23 22.90 -7.88
N PHE A 167 30.47 23.17 -6.81
CA PHE A 167 29.19 23.85 -6.92
C PHE A 167 29.41 25.34 -6.73
N LEU A 168 28.96 26.15 -7.70
CA LEU A 168 28.89 27.59 -7.55
C LEU A 168 27.57 27.92 -6.85
N ALA A 169 27.66 28.28 -5.58
CA ALA A 169 26.53 28.85 -4.87
C ALA A 169 26.34 30.31 -5.33
N ARG A 170 25.10 30.69 -5.54
CA ARG A 170 24.71 32.09 -5.74
C ARG A 170 24.14 32.60 -4.43
N ASP A 171 24.63 33.74 -4.00
CA ASP A 171 24.15 34.47 -2.81
C ASP A 171 22.74 34.98 -3.03
#